data_2fad874a0d166a59a111510abcc68ea3
#
_entry.id   2fad874a0d166a59a111510abcc68ea3
#
_cell.length_a   1.000
_cell.length_b   1.000
_cell.length_c   1.000
_cell.angle_alpha   90.00
_cell.angle_beta   90.00
_cell.angle_gamma   90.00
#
_symmetry.space_group_name_H-M   'P 1'
#
loop_
_entity.id
_entity.type
_entity.pdbx_description
1 polymer ?
#
loop_
_entity_poly.entity_id
_entity_poly.type
_entity_poly.pdbx_seq_one_letter_code
_entity_poly.pdbx_strand_id
1 'polypeptide(L)'
;MELNRSISPQRLGAERFRHRYGLTCAYVAGSMAHGVASERFVEAMTGAGLLASFGSAGLSHARVRAAVARLKGSVPDRRLCINLIHSPQAETVERNLVELLLRESVTAVEASAFIQPTLALVLYRARGARVGSAGPQAAQRIIAKVSRREVARHFMLPPPADMLRRLCEEGALSASEADAAGRLALADDITVEADSGGHTDNQPLLCAFPAIRALRDEIAQSFAAAAEICIGAGGGLGTPAALASAFALGADYVVTGSINQACIEAGTSDGVKALLAQAEPGDFAMAPAADMFEMGVRVQVLRRGTMFPVRAQWLYELYRQRDGLDALSADERERLERQLFRRSIDDVWQETRAYWQEVEPQQLALAEQDPRLRMAMVFRWYLGTSSRWAISGDPQGALDYQIWCGPAMASFNIWSRGVGLGKPEDRSAPAVALALMEGAARHLDALWRAPTVAPPQSEQPAAPPVVVEPDAGFIRDWLIAQIAQQISIASEEIDPSQPFESYGIDSGAAVMILGRLERLLHRRLSPTLIWNYPNIDALAARLSAPVRAVAGQPHGDRQAALPPG
;
A
#
# COMPACT_ATOMS: atom_id res chain seq x y z
N MET A 1 3.20 41.00 -16.13
CA MET A 1 2.36 40.36 -17.15
C MET A 1 2.80 38.92 -17.30
N GLU A 2 1.95 37.92 -17.11
CA GLU A 2 2.11 36.44 -17.21
C GLU A 2 1.85 35.58 -15.95
N LEU A 3 1.02 36.05 -15.01
CA LEU A 3 0.62 35.23 -13.85
C LEU A 3 -0.75 34.53 -13.99
N ASN A 4 -1.27 34.40 -15.23
CA ASN A 4 -2.64 33.90 -15.42
C ASN A 4 -2.74 32.58 -16.21
N ARG A 5 -1.67 31.74 -16.22
CA ARG A 5 -1.77 30.41 -16.82
C ARG A 5 -2.08 29.39 -15.73
N SER A 6 -3.22 28.73 -15.83
CA SER A 6 -3.55 27.61 -14.94
C SER A 6 -2.51 26.50 -15.05
N ILE A 7 -2.23 25.84 -13.94
CA ILE A 7 -1.34 24.68 -13.90
C ILE A 7 -2.01 23.55 -14.67
N SER A 8 -1.34 23.03 -15.71
CA SER A 8 -1.84 21.87 -16.45
C SER A 8 -1.27 20.57 -15.87
N PRO A 9 -2.01 19.45 -15.97
CA PRO A 9 -1.53 18.12 -15.52
C PRO A 9 -0.18 17.72 -16.10
N GLN A 10 0.08 18.13 -17.36
CA GLN A 10 1.32 17.84 -18.08
C GLN A 10 2.55 18.58 -17.52
N ARG A 11 2.34 19.62 -16.71
CA ARG A 11 3.41 20.39 -16.06
C ARG A 11 3.75 19.86 -14.65
N LEU A 12 2.97 18.94 -14.12
CA LEU A 12 3.25 18.32 -12.83
C LEU A 12 4.40 17.30 -12.95
N GLY A 13 5.31 17.31 -11.99
CA GLY A 13 6.49 16.45 -11.95
C GLY A 13 7.59 16.84 -12.95
N ALA A 14 8.61 15.98 -13.06
CA ALA A 14 9.79 16.27 -13.85
C ALA A 14 9.58 16.01 -15.35
N GLU A 15 9.98 16.98 -16.17
CA GLU A 15 9.97 16.85 -17.62
C GLU A 15 10.85 15.70 -18.10
N ARG A 16 12.04 15.54 -17.50
CA ARG A 16 12.97 14.46 -17.85
C ARG A 16 12.38 13.06 -17.64
N PHE A 17 11.53 12.85 -16.61
CA PHE A 17 10.81 11.59 -16.42
C PHE A 17 9.82 11.34 -17.56
N ARG A 18 9.01 12.34 -17.90
CA ARG A 18 8.06 12.23 -19.02
C ARG A 18 8.76 11.96 -20.36
N HIS A 19 9.86 12.63 -20.64
CA HIS A 19 10.65 12.42 -21.85
C HIS A 19 11.27 11.02 -21.90
N ARG A 20 11.81 10.52 -20.78
CA ARG A 20 12.44 9.20 -20.68
C ARG A 20 11.50 8.09 -21.13
N TYR A 21 10.25 8.14 -20.72
CA TYR A 21 9.23 7.14 -21.03
C TYR A 21 8.23 7.60 -22.10
N GLY A 22 8.32 8.83 -22.57
CA GLY A 22 7.42 9.43 -23.58
C GLY A 22 5.99 9.60 -23.09
N LEU A 23 5.82 10.13 -21.89
CA LEU A 23 4.54 10.25 -21.20
C LEU A 23 3.91 11.63 -21.38
N THR A 24 2.58 11.66 -21.33
CA THR A 24 1.80 12.90 -21.28
C THR A 24 1.80 13.52 -19.88
N CYS A 25 1.75 12.69 -18.84
CA CYS A 25 1.78 13.10 -17.43
C CYS A 25 2.82 12.26 -16.66
N ALA A 26 3.38 12.81 -15.60
CA ALA A 26 4.33 12.13 -14.72
C ALA A 26 3.58 11.20 -13.72
N TYR A 27 2.88 10.20 -14.28
CA TYR A 27 2.04 9.26 -13.56
C TYR A 27 2.37 7.82 -13.95
N VAL A 28 2.50 6.96 -12.95
CA VAL A 28 2.75 5.53 -13.08
C VAL A 28 1.64 4.75 -12.39
N ALA A 29 1.06 3.79 -13.08
CA ALA A 29 0.30 2.73 -12.44
C ALA A 29 1.28 1.60 -12.07
N GLY A 30 1.59 1.48 -10.78
CA GLY A 30 2.54 0.50 -10.26
C GLY A 30 2.09 -0.93 -10.49
N SER A 31 3.04 -1.84 -10.50
CA SER A 31 2.76 -3.27 -10.64
C SER A 31 1.89 -3.79 -9.50
N MET A 32 1.02 -4.72 -9.84
CA MET A 32 0.22 -5.50 -8.91
C MET A 32 0.37 -6.97 -9.27
N ALA A 33 0.86 -7.77 -8.31
CA ALA A 33 1.26 -9.16 -8.48
C ALA A 33 0.17 -10.05 -9.11
N HIS A 34 0.58 -11.25 -9.52
CA HIS A 34 -0.29 -12.28 -10.11
C HIS A 34 -1.10 -11.83 -11.34
N GLY A 35 -0.61 -10.84 -12.09
CA GLY A 35 -1.30 -10.33 -13.26
C GLY A 35 -2.52 -9.45 -12.91
N VAL A 36 -2.65 -8.95 -11.68
CA VAL A 36 -3.68 -7.94 -11.34
C VAL A 36 -3.44 -6.67 -12.14
N ALA A 37 -2.16 -6.17 -12.25
CA ALA A 37 -1.78 -5.28 -13.32
C ALA A 37 -1.63 -6.11 -14.61
N SER A 38 -2.75 -6.33 -15.30
CA SER A 38 -2.88 -7.24 -16.45
C SER A 38 -2.33 -6.62 -17.73
N GLU A 39 -2.21 -7.41 -18.79
CA GLU A 39 -1.87 -6.91 -20.12
C GLU A 39 -2.87 -5.85 -20.59
N ARG A 40 -4.17 -6.12 -20.40
CA ARG A 40 -5.24 -5.17 -20.74
C ARG A 40 -5.09 -3.86 -19.98
N PHE A 41 -4.70 -3.94 -18.71
CA PHE A 41 -4.43 -2.77 -17.86
C PHE A 41 -3.24 -1.96 -18.40
N VAL A 42 -2.13 -2.61 -18.72
CA VAL A 42 -0.94 -1.96 -19.27
C VAL A 42 -1.23 -1.35 -20.65
N GLU A 43 -1.93 -2.06 -21.52
CA GLU A 43 -2.34 -1.58 -22.85
C GLU A 43 -3.19 -0.31 -22.75
N ALA A 44 -4.19 -0.30 -21.84
CA ALA A 44 -5.06 0.87 -21.65
C ALA A 44 -4.29 2.09 -21.15
N MET A 45 -3.46 1.92 -20.11
CA MET A 45 -2.66 3.01 -19.53
C MET A 45 -1.66 3.58 -20.53
N THR A 46 -0.93 2.72 -21.22
CA THR A 46 0.08 3.14 -22.21
C THR A 46 -0.56 3.77 -23.45
N GLY A 47 -1.73 3.30 -23.87
CA GLY A 47 -2.55 3.92 -24.90
C GLY A 47 -2.97 5.36 -24.58
N ALA A 48 -3.20 5.66 -23.30
CA ALA A 48 -3.49 7.01 -22.79
C ALA A 48 -2.22 7.88 -22.57
N GLY A 49 -1.04 7.38 -22.94
CA GLY A 49 0.22 8.12 -22.77
C GLY A 49 0.78 8.11 -21.34
N LEU A 50 0.35 7.16 -20.52
CA LEU A 50 0.82 6.96 -19.14
C LEU A 50 1.74 5.74 -19.05
N LEU A 51 2.43 5.57 -17.94
CA LEU A 51 3.23 4.37 -17.68
C LEU A 51 2.45 3.41 -16.79
N ALA A 52 2.55 2.11 -17.10
CA ALA A 52 2.07 1.03 -16.24
C ALA A 52 3.06 -0.13 -16.26
N SER A 53 3.21 -0.80 -15.12
CA SER A 53 4.08 -1.96 -14.97
C SER A 53 3.23 -3.24 -14.91
N PHE A 54 3.54 -4.23 -15.77
CA PHE A 54 2.87 -5.53 -15.75
C PHE A 54 3.23 -6.31 -14.48
N GLY A 55 2.23 -6.88 -13.81
CA GLY A 55 2.37 -7.59 -12.54
C GLY A 55 2.84 -9.02 -12.69
N SER A 56 4.11 -9.24 -12.98
CA SER A 56 4.70 -10.57 -13.22
C SER A 56 4.92 -11.42 -11.98
N ALA A 57 5.03 -10.82 -10.79
CA ALA A 57 5.27 -11.53 -9.54
C ALA A 57 4.23 -12.63 -9.31
N GLY A 58 4.68 -13.84 -8.92
CA GLY A 58 3.82 -14.99 -8.66
C GLY A 58 3.26 -15.69 -9.90
N LEU A 59 3.64 -15.26 -11.11
CA LEU A 59 3.27 -15.92 -12.37
C LEU A 59 4.36 -16.88 -12.83
N SER A 60 3.98 -17.96 -13.53
CA SER A 60 4.92 -18.88 -14.14
C SER A 60 5.71 -18.20 -15.28
N HIS A 61 6.94 -18.64 -15.52
CA HIS A 61 7.79 -18.15 -16.60
C HIS A 61 7.09 -18.20 -17.98
N ALA A 62 6.34 -19.27 -18.27
CA ALA A 62 5.56 -19.40 -19.51
C ALA A 62 4.47 -18.32 -19.61
N ARG A 63 3.77 -18.02 -18.50
CA ARG A 63 2.73 -17.00 -18.46
C ARG A 63 3.32 -15.59 -18.65
N VAL A 64 4.46 -15.28 -18.01
CA VAL A 64 5.15 -14.00 -18.20
C VAL A 64 5.63 -13.85 -19.64
N ARG A 65 6.22 -14.90 -20.24
CA ARG A 65 6.64 -14.88 -21.64
C ARG A 65 5.47 -14.57 -22.59
N ALA A 66 4.33 -15.22 -22.38
CA ALA A 66 3.13 -14.96 -23.18
C ALA A 66 2.65 -13.50 -23.04
N ALA A 67 2.67 -12.95 -21.82
CA ALA A 67 2.33 -11.56 -21.56
C ALA A 67 3.28 -10.58 -22.27
N VAL A 68 4.59 -10.81 -22.13
CA VAL A 68 5.61 -9.97 -22.80
C VAL A 68 5.43 -9.99 -24.32
N ALA A 69 5.22 -11.18 -24.92
CA ALA A 69 4.98 -11.31 -26.36
C ALA A 69 3.75 -10.51 -26.82
N ARG A 70 2.65 -10.54 -26.05
CA ARG A 70 1.46 -9.75 -26.33
C ARG A 70 1.74 -8.25 -26.22
N LEU A 71 2.33 -7.82 -25.11
CA LEU A 71 2.58 -6.40 -24.84
C LEU A 71 3.55 -5.77 -25.86
N LYS A 72 4.55 -6.50 -26.33
CA LYS A 72 5.45 -6.03 -27.40
C LYS A 72 4.71 -5.69 -28.71
N GLY A 73 3.59 -6.36 -28.96
CA GLY A 73 2.75 -6.08 -30.13
C GLY A 73 1.83 -4.86 -30.01
N SER A 74 1.59 -4.39 -28.78
CA SER A 74 0.58 -3.36 -28.49
C SER A 74 1.10 -2.13 -27.74
N VAL A 75 2.26 -2.23 -27.09
CA VAL A 75 2.84 -1.18 -26.23
C VAL A 75 4.14 -0.65 -26.85
N PRO A 76 4.35 0.67 -26.91
CA PRO A 76 5.63 1.23 -27.34
C PRO A 76 6.79 0.76 -26.43
N ASP A 77 7.92 0.35 -27.01
CA ASP A 77 9.07 -0.21 -26.30
C ASP A 77 9.49 0.63 -25.07
N ARG A 78 9.54 1.95 -25.22
CA ARG A 78 9.93 2.86 -24.12
C ARG A 78 8.95 2.91 -22.94
N ARG A 79 7.71 2.37 -23.11
CA ARG A 79 6.66 2.27 -22.07
C ARG A 79 6.42 0.84 -21.64
N LEU A 80 7.07 -0.14 -22.24
CA LEU A 80 6.97 -1.53 -21.82
C LEU A 80 7.76 -1.70 -20.53
N CYS A 81 7.04 -1.79 -19.43
CA CYS A 81 7.58 -1.97 -18.08
C CYS A 81 7.03 -3.27 -17.46
N ILE A 82 7.92 -4.08 -16.93
CA ILE A 82 7.58 -5.37 -16.29
C ILE A 82 8.07 -5.33 -14.84
N ASN A 83 7.28 -5.85 -13.93
CA ASN A 83 7.72 -6.01 -12.56
C ASN A 83 8.85 -7.04 -12.45
N LEU A 84 9.88 -6.70 -11.70
CA LEU A 84 10.94 -7.62 -11.27
C LEU A 84 10.95 -7.63 -9.74
N ILE A 85 10.49 -8.73 -9.16
CA ILE A 85 10.45 -8.89 -7.71
C ILE A 85 11.64 -9.72 -7.23
N HIS A 86 12.24 -9.29 -6.11
CA HIS A 86 13.25 -10.09 -5.43
C HIS A 86 12.64 -11.33 -4.78
N SER A 87 13.26 -12.47 -4.99
CA SER A 87 12.80 -13.77 -4.48
C SER A 87 13.94 -14.46 -3.72
N PRO A 88 14.17 -14.13 -2.42
CA PRO A 88 15.32 -14.62 -1.66
C PRO A 88 15.45 -16.15 -1.59
N GLN A 89 14.32 -16.86 -1.69
CA GLN A 89 14.24 -18.32 -1.59
C GLN A 89 14.25 -19.02 -2.95
N ALA A 90 14.29 -18.27 -4.06
CA ALA A 90 14.23 -18.79 -5.42
C ALA A 90 15.03 -17.89 -6.39
N GLU A 91 16.34 -17.78 -6.18
CA GLU A 91 17.25 -16.94 -6.99
C GLU A 91 17.22 -17.33 -8.48
N THR A 92 17.00 -18.62 -8.78
CA THR A 92 16.85 -19.12 -10.16
C THR A 92 15.65 -18.53 -10.86
N VAL A 93 14.55 -18.29 -10.16
CA VAL A 93 13.34 -17.66 -10.72
C VAL A 93 13.61 -16.21 -11.14
N GLU A 94 14.29 -15.43 -10.28
CA GLU A 94 14.69 -14.05 -10.59
C GLU A 94 15.64 -14.02 -11.80
N ARG A 95 16.66 -14.88 -11.81
CA ARG A 95 17.62 -14.98 -12.91
C ARG A 95 16.95 -15.34 -14.22
N ASN A 96 16.09 -16.36 -14.23
CA ASN A 96 15.35 -16.79 -15.42
C ASN A 96 14.45 -15.69 -15.97
N LEU A 97 13.80 -14.92 -15.08
CA LEU A 97 13.00 -13.77 -15.49
C LEU A 97 13.86 -12.69 -16.15
N VAL A 98 15.00 -12.32 -15.56
CA VAL A 98 15.93 -11.35 -16.14
C VAL A 98 16.42 -11.79 -17.52
N GLU A 99 16.79 -13.05 -17.67
CA GLU A 99 17.23 -13.59 -18.97
C GLU A 99 16.12 -13.58 -20.02
N LEU A 100 14.87 -13.86 -19.62
CA LEU A 100 13.70 -13.70 -20.49
C LEU A 100 13.56 -12.24 -20.94
N LEU A 101 13.57 -11.29 -20.00
CA LEU A 101 13.37 -9.87 -20.30
C LEU A 101 14.47 -9.32 -21.22
N LEU A 102 15.72 -9.72 -21.01
CA LEU A 102 16.86 -9.34 -21.87
C LEU A 102 16.71 -9.93 -23.28
N ARG A 103 16.36 -11.22 -23.39
CA ARG A 103 16.13 -11.91 -24.67
C ARG A 103 15.00 -11.26 -25.47
N GLU A 104 13.94 -10.88 -24.76
CA GLU A 104 12.78 -10.21 -25.34
C GLU A 104 12.98 -8.70 -25.52
N SER A 105 14.17 -8.16 -25.22
CA SER A 105 14.50 -6.73 -25.36
C SER A 105 13.54 -5.81 -24.57
N VAL A 106 13.07 -6.27 -23.42
CA VAL A 106 12.29 -5.41 -22.50
C VAL A 106 13.23 -4.38 -21.89
N THR A 107 12.95 -3.10 -22.10
CA THR A 107 13.86 -2.00 -21.78
C THR A 107 13.61 -1.34 -20.43
N ALA A 108 12.51 -1.67 -19.73
CA ALA A 108 12.23 -1.11 -18.41
C ALA A 108 11.67 -2.17 -17.45
N VAL A 109 12.14 -2.13 -16.21
CA VAL A 109 11.59 -2.92 -15.11
C VAL A 109 11.25 -2.04 -13.91
N GLU A 110 10.21 -2.42 -13.18
CA GLU A 110 9.91 -1.94 -11.85
C GLU A 110 10.45 -2.95 -10.83
N ALA A 111 11.58 -2.62 -10.19
CA ALA A 111 12.24 -3.49 -9.21
C ALA A 111 11.61 -3.34 -7.83
N SER A 112 11.10 -4.43 -7.26
CA SER A 112 10.33 -4.45 -6.01
C SER A 112 10.90 -5.44 -5.01
N ALA A 113 10.79 -5.16 -3.71
CA ALA A 113 11.21 -6.00 -2.59
C ALA A 113 12.73 -6.26 -2.50
N PHE A 114 13.56 -5.56 -3.24
CA PHE A 114 15.01 -5.67 -3.13
C PHE A 114 15.49 -4.92 -1.88
N ILE A 115 16.21 -5.62 -1.01
CA ILE A 115 16.91 -5.03 0.14
C ILE A 115 18.34 -4.63 -0.27
N GLN A 116 18.93 -5.37 -1.20
CA GLN A 116 20.27 -5.14 -1.76
C GLN A 116 20.28 -5.58 -3.24
N PRO A 117 21.27 -5.15 -4.04
CA PRO A 117 21.44 -5.64 -5.40
C PRO A 117 21.65 -7.15 -5.45
N THR A 118 21.14 -7.80 -6.50
CA THR A 118 21.39 -9.20 -6.83
C THR A 118 22.18 -9.29 -8.13
N LEU A 119 22.83 -10.43 -8.38
CA LEU A 119 23.52 -10.67 -9.65
C LEU A 119 22.58 -10.56 -10.86
N ALA A 120 21.34 -11.01 -10.71
CA ALA A 120 20.33 -10.93 -11.75
C ALA A 120 19.95 -9.46 -12.07
N LEU A 121 19.71 -8.65 -11.04
CA LEU A 121 19.41 -7.24 -11.21
C LEU A 121 20.58 -6.47 -11.82
N VAL A 122 21.82 -6.75 -11.37
CA VAL A 122 23.04 -6.15 -11.92
C VAL A 122 23.24 -6.57 -13.37
N LEU A 123 23.00 -7.84 -13.71
CA LEU A 123 23.03 -8.31 -15.11
C LEU A 123 22.02 -7.54 -15.97
N TYR A 124 20.78 -7.37 -15.50
CA TYR A 124 19.77 -6.59 -16.24
C TYR A 124 20.26 -5.17 -16.51
N ARG A 125 20.79 -4.49 -15.50
CA ARG A 125 21.31 -3.12 -15.64
C ARG A 125 22.49 -3.00 -16.58
N ALA A 126 23.45 -3.93 -16.49
CA ALA A 126 24.74 -3.84 -17.16
C ALA A 126 24.72 -4.35 -18.61
N ARG A 127 23.82 -5.27 -18.95
CA ARG A 127 23.78 -5.85 -20.30
C ARG A 127 23.45 -4.77 -21.33
N GLY A 128 24.31 -4.66 -22.37
CA GLY A 128 24.19 -3.65 -23.40
C GLY A 128 24.58 -2.25 -22.97
N ALA A 129 25.12 -2.07 -21.77
CA ALA A 129 25.69 -0.78 -21.35
C ALA A 129 26.90 -0.44 -22.21
N ARG A 130 27.04 0.85 -22.54
CA ARG A 130 28.11 1.36 -23.42
C ARG A 130 28.52 2.77 -23.04
N VAL A 131 29.73 3.15 -23.40
CA VAL A 131 30.19 4.54 -23.33
C VAL A 131 29.99 5.18 -24.71
N GLY A 132 29.02 6.11 -24.80
CA GLY A 132 28.78 6.89 -26.00
C GLY A 132 29.44 8.28 -25.94
N SER A 133 29.21 9.11 -26.97
CA SER A 133 29.73 10.49 -27.02
C SER A 133 29.24 11.37 -25.89
N ALA A 134 28.05 11.10 -25.35
CA ALA A 134 27.47 11.82 -24.21
C ALA A 134 27.79 11.19 -22.83
N GLY A 135 28.68 10.18 -22.79
CA GLY A 135 29.04 9.45 -21.58
C GLY A 135 28.44 8.04 -21.52
N PRO A 136 28.48 7.41 -20.33
CA PRO A 136 27.95 6.05 -20.12
C PRO A 136 26.43 6.01 -20.28
N GLN A 137 25.94 4.98 -20.95
CA GLN A 137 24.51 4.77 -21.22
C GLN A 137 24.14 3.32 -20.97
N ALA A 138 23.00 3.08 -20.31
CA ALA A 138 22.40 1.76 -20.21
C ALA A 138 21.42 1.54 -21.36
N ALA A 139 21.28 0.27 -21.76
CA ALA A 139 20.22 -0.14 -22.68
C ALA A 139 18.89 -0.36 -21.92
N GLN A 140 18.96 -0.75 -20.66
CA GLN A 140 17.82 -1.02 -19.79
C GLN A 140 17.66 0.05 -18.71
N ARG A 141 16.42 0.21 -18.25
CA ARG A 141 16.03 1.16 -17.19
C ARG A 141 15.46 0.40 -16.00
N ILE A 142 15.77 0.90 -14.81
CA ILE A 142 15.25 0.37 -13.55
C ILE A 142 14.54 1.48 -12.79
N ILE A 143 13.25 1.25 -12.48
CA ILE A 143 12.47 2.02 -11.51
C ILE A 143 12.50 1.23 -10.22
N ALA A 144 13.26 1.66 -9.22
CA ALA A 144 13.38 0.94 -7.96
C ALA A 144 12.32 1.42 -6.95
N LYS A 145 11.53 0.51 -6.40
CA LYS A 145 10.59 0.79 -5.30
C LYS A 145 11.31 0.57 -3.97
N VAL A 146 11.41 1.60 -3.15
CA VAL A 146 12.14 1.57 -1.89
C VAL A 146 11.40 2.35 -0.81
N SER A 147 11.49 1.88 0.44
CA SER A 147 10.91 2.55 1.63
C SER A 147 11.98 3.07 2.59
N ARG A 148 13.27 2.66 2.44
CA ARG A 148 14.37 2.91 3.38
C ARG A 148 15.55 3.56 2.70
N ARG A 149 16.21 4.48 3.42
CA ARG A 149 17.41 5.20 2.92
C ARG A 149 18.56 4.27 2.58
N GLU A 150 18.83 3.28 3.43
CA GLU A 150 19.93 2.31 3.23
C GLU A 150 19.72 1.48 1.96
N VAL A 151 18.49 1.10 1.65
CA VAL A 151 18.13 0.41 0.41
C VAL A 151 18.24 1.35 -0.79
N ALA A 152 17.69 2.57 -0.68
CA ALA A 152 17.76 3.59 -1.73
C ALA A 152 19.20 3.90 -2.14
N ARG A 153 20.13 3.92 -1.17
CA ARG A 153 21.55 4.17 -1.43
C ARG A 153 22.17 3.17 -2.41
N HIS A 154 21.81 1.88 -2.32
CA HIS A 154 22.29 0.86 -3.26
C HIS A 154 21.84 1.15 -4.70
N PHE A 155 20.65 1.67 -4.88
CA PHE A 155 20.11 1.99 -6.21
C PHE A 155 20.62 3.31 -6.78
N MET A 156 21.08 4.23 -5.92
CA MET A 156 21.64 5.53 -6.31
C MET A 156 23.12 5.46 -6.68
N LEU A 157 23.81 4.41 -6.26
CA LEU A 157 25.23 4.16 -6.53
C LEU A 157 25.42 3.21 -7.73
N PRO A 158 26.62 3.10 -8.29
CA PRO A 158 26.94 2.11 -9.30
C PRO A 158 26.70 0.67 -8.80
N PRO A 159 26.44 -0.26 -9.73
CA PRO A 159 26.45 -1.69 -9.39
C PRO A 159 27.74 -2.10 -8.67
N PRO A 160 27.68 -3.01 -7.68
CA PRO A 160 28.87 -3.48 -6.95
C PRO A 160 29.93 -4.06 -7.91
N ALA A 161 31.17 -3.61 -7.75
CA ALA A 161 32.29 -3.96 -8.66
C ALA A 161 32.62 -5.47 -8.64
N ASP A 162 32.44 -6.14 -7.51
CA ASP A 162 32.59 -7.59 -7.35
C ASP A 162 31.54 -8.36 -8.14
N MET A 163 30.28 -7.90 -8.15
CA MET A 163 29.21 -8.47 -8.93
C MET A 163 29.43 -8.31 -10.44
N LEU A 164 29.86 -7.13 -10.88
CA LEU A 164 30.23 -6.88 -12.28
C LEU A 164 31.36 -7.80 -12.72
N ARG A 165 32.42 -7.93 -11.90
CA ARG A 165 33.54 -8.84 -12.18
C ARG A 165 33.08 -10.29 -12.27
N ARG A 166 32.26 -10.77 -11.32
CA ARG A 166 31.72 -12.12 -11.33
C ARG A 166 30.92 -12.40 -12.60
N LEU A 167 30.08 -11.46 -13.03
CA LEU A 167 29.30 -11.61 -14.28
C LEU A 167 30.20 -11.64 -15.53
N CYS A 168 31.35 -10.96 -15.52
CA CYS A 168 32.36 -11.11 -16.57
C CYS A 168 33.03 -12.48 -16.54
N GLU A 169 33.40 -12.97 -15.36
CA GLU A 169 33.99 -14.31 -15.19
C GLU A 169 33.04 -15.42 -15.62
N GLU A 170 31.73 -15.27 -15.38
CA GLU A 170 30.67 -16.15 -15.87
C GLU A 170 30.43 -16.03 -17.40
N GLY A 171 31.06 -15.08 -18.09
CA GLY A 171 30.83 -14.80 -19.52
C GLY A 171 29.45 -14.14 -19.78
N ALA A 172 28.76 -13.69 -18.73
CA ALA A 172 27.44 -13.03 -18.83
C ALA A 172 27.56 -11.57 -19.24
N LEU A 173 28.70 -10.90 -19.00
CA LEU A 173 29.00 -9.54 -19.43
C LEU A 173 30.34 -9.47 -20.11
N SER A 174 30.49 -8.55 -21.07
CA SER A 174 31.81 -8.13 -21.57
C SER A 174 32.47 -7.15 -20.61
N ALA A 175 33.80 -7.02 -20.66
CA ALA A 175 34.54 -6.04 -19.86
C ALA A 175 34.10 -4.58 -20.16
N SER A 176 33.71 -4.29 -21.43
CA SER A 176 33.22 -2.99 -21.84
C SER A 176 31.84 -2.66 -21.26
N GLU A 177 30.94 -3.64 -21.17
CA GLU A 177 29.64 -3.46 -20.51
C GLU A 177 29.81 -3.22 -19.00
N ALA A 178 30.69 -3.99 -18.36
CA ALA A 178 30.99 -3.83 -16.94
C ALA A 178 31.62 -2.46 -16.62
N ASP A 179 32.58 -1.99 -17.42
CA ASP A 179 33.16 -0.65 -17.27
C ASP A 179 32.12 0.46 -17.43
N ALA A 180 31.27 0.36 -18.46
CA ALA A 180 30.21 1.34 -18.69
C ALA A 180 29.20 1.34 -17.54
N ALA A 181 28.75 0.14 -17.08
CA ALA A 181 27.80 0.00 -15.98
C ALA A 181 28.34 0.52 -14.65
N GLY A 182 29.64 0.33 -14.39
CA GLY A 182 30.32 0.82 -13.19
C GLY A 182 30.37 2.36 -13.05
N ARG A 183 29.94 3.08 -14.09
CA ARG A 183 29.84 4.55 -14.12
C ARG A 183 28.40 5.06 -14.10
N LEU A 184 27.42 4.16 -14.08
CA LEU A 184 25.98 4.46 -14.04
C LEU A 184 25.43 4.17 -12.64
N ALA A 185 24.42 4.92 -12.21
CA ALA A 185 23.62 4.49 -11.08
C ALA A 185 22.89 3.17 -11.40
N LEU A 186 22.66 2.35 -10.38
CA LEU A 186 21.96 1.08 -10.56
C LEU A 186 20.52 1.30 -11.06
N ALA A 187 19.82 2.34 -10.55
CA ALA A 187 18.49 2.71 -11.02
C ALA A 187 18.49 4.07 -11.74
N ASP A 188 17.54 4.24 -12.66
CA ASP A 188 17.27 5.52 -13.34
C ASP A 188 16.25 6.36 -12.57
N ASP A 189 15.32 5.68 -11.89
CA ASP A 189 14.24 6.29 -11.14
C ASP A 189 14.02 5.52 -9.83
N ILE A 190 13.63 6.24 -8.78
CA ILE A 190 13.34 5.66 -7.47
C ILE A 190 11.95 6.08 -7.05
N THR A 191 11.07 5.13 -6.82
CA THR A 191 9.78 5.35 -6.16
C THR A 191 9.93 5.17 -4.67
N VAL A 192 9.69 6.24 -3.92
CA VAL A 192 9.56 6.16 -2.46
C VAL A 192 8.22 5.49 -2.15
N GLU A 193 8.27 4.26 -1.67
CA GLU A 193 7.09 3.47 -1.33
C GLU A 193 6.73 3.71 0.14
N ALA A 194 5.74 4.58 0.35
CA ALA A 194 5.17 4.85 1.66
C ALA A 194 4.08 3.82 2.02
N ASP A 195 3.22 4.12 2.99
CA ASP A 195 2.12 3.24 3.40
C ASP A 195 1.23 2.84 2.20
N SER A 196 1.25 1.56 1.86
CA SER A 196 0.65 1.00 0.64
C SER A 196 0.11 -0.40 0.85
N GLY A 197 -0.70 -0.91 -0.08
CA GLY A 197 -1.15 -2.30 -0.09
C GLY A 197 -0.02 -3.28 -0.43
N GLY A 198 -0.08 -4.47 0.13
CA GLY A 198 0.97 -5.48 -0.01
C GLY A 198 2.12 -5.27 0.98
N HIS A 199 3.34 -5.60 0.55
CA HIS A 199 4.53 -5.33 1.36
C HIS A 199 4.69 -3.84 1.58
N THR A 200 4.80 -3.43 2.83
CA THR A 200 4.97 -2.03 3.22
C THR A 200 5.62 -1.92 4.60
N ASP A 201 6.45 -0.91 4.77
CA ASP A 201 6.99 -0.51 6.07
C ASP A 201 6.07 0.47 6.80
N ASN A 202 4.87 0.75 6.26
CA ASN A 202 3.89 1.73 6.78
C ASN A 202 4.50 3.12 7.04
N GLN A 203 5.55 3.50 6.30
CA GLN A 203 6.18 4.81 6.47
C GLN A 203 5.27 5.93 5.97
N PRO A 204 5.11 7.02 6.74
CA PRO A 204 4.41 8.19 6.24
C PRO A 204 5.18 8.82 5.06
N LEU A 205 4.48 9.12 3.96
CA LEU A 205 5.10 9.72 2.76
C LEU A 205 5.82 11.03 3.08
N LEU A 206 5.24 11.85 3.95
CA LEU A 206 5.80 13.14 4.38
C LEU A 206 7.14 13.01 5.11
N CYS A 207 7.47 11.83 5.65
CA CYS A 207 8.75 11.55 6.32
C CYS A 207 9.73 10.84 5.37
N ALA A 208 9.25 9.81 4.67
CA ALA A 208 10.10 8.96 3.83
C ALA A 208 10.60 9.70 2.58
N PHE A 209 9.72 10.46 1.91
CA PHE A 209 10.06 11.12 0.65
C PHE A 209 11.17 12.16 0.78
N PRO A 210 11.10 13.15 1.70
CA PRO A 210 12.17 14.13 1.86
C PRO A 210 13.51 13.49 2.27
N ALA A 211 13.46 12.43 3.09
CA ALA A 211 14.66 11.74 3.55
C ALA A 211 15.42 11.02 2.41
N ILE A 212 14.69 10.39 1.48
CA ILE A 212 15.28 9.70 0.32
C ILE A 212 15.73 10.72 -0.73
N ARG A 213 14.97 11.80 -0.94
CA ARG A 213 15.38 12.89 -1.83
C ARG A 213 16.68 13.57 -1.36
N ALA A 214 16.77 13.89 -0.07
CA ALA A 214 17.98 14.45 0.51
C ALA A 214 19.20 13.51 0.36
N LEU A 215 18.99 12.19 0.47
CA LEU A 215 20.05 11.20 0.22
C LEU A 215 20.54 11.24 -1.23
N ARG A 216 19.63 11.36 -2.22
CA ARG A 216 20.01 11.52 -3.62
C ARG A 216 20.89 12.76 -3.82
N ASP A 217 20.49 13.89 -3.24
CA ASP A 217 21.21 15.15 -3.35
C ASP A 217 22.57 15.10 -2.64
N GLU A 218 22.70 14.38 -1.52
CA GLU A 218 23.95 14.07 -0.84
C GLU A 218 24.90 13.25 -1.74
N ILE A 219 24.40 12.16 -2.31
CA ILE A 219 25.20 11.28 -3.17
C ILE A 219 25.64 12.01 -4.45
N ALA A 220 24.80 12.87 -5.00
CA ALA A 220 25.08 13.62 -6.21
C ALA A 220 26.31 14.57 -6.07
N GLN A 221 26.68 14.95 -4.85
CA GLN A 221 27.89 15.76 -4.59
C GLN A 221 29.19 15.01 -4.92
N SER A 222 29.20 13.69 -4.77
CA SER A 222 30.38 12.84 -5.05
C SER A 222 30.21 11.96 -6.29
N PHE A 223 28.98 11.70 -6.71
CA PHE A 223 28.62 10.88 -7.87
C PHE A 223 27.55 11.60 -8.69
N ALA A 224 27.98 12.40 -9.67
CA ALA A 224 27.11 13.30 -10.44
C ALA A 224 25.94 12.59 -11.15
N ALA A 225 26.12 11.31 -11.55
CA ALA A 225 25.03 10.54 -12.18
C ALA A 225 23.80 10.36 -11.27
N ALA A 226 23.94 10.44 -9.95
CA ALA A 226 22.82 10.38 -9.02
C ALA A 226 21.85 11.57 -9.18
N ALA A 227 22.32 12.74 -9.64
CA ALA A 227 21.47 13.91 -9.88
C ALA A 227 20.43 13.68 -11.00
N GLU A 228 20.68 12.72 -11.89
CA GLU A 228 19.78 12.36 -13.00
C GLU A 228 18.65 11.42 -12.57
N ILE A 229 18.71 10.86 -11.35
CA ILE A 229 17.70 9.98 -10.80
C ILE A 229 16.44 10.80 -10.47
N CYS A 230 15.29 10.40 -11.06
CA CYS A 230 14.01 10.96 -10.67
C CYS A 230 13.49 10.28 -9.41
N ILE A 231 12.98 11.07 -8.46
CA ILE A 231 12.39 10.55 -7.22
C ILE A 231 10.88 10.71 -7.29
N GLY A 232 10.18 9.57 -7.38
CA GLY A 232 8.73 9.49 -7.37
C GLY A 232 8.15 9.20 -6.00
N ALA A 233 6.87 9.50 -5.83
CA ALA A 233 6.11 9.23 -4.62
C ALA A 233 5.06 8.14 -4.87
N GLY A 234 5.00 7.14 -4.00
CA GLY A 234 3.99 6.07 -3.97
C GLY A 234 3.51 5.81 -2.55
N GLY A 235 2.30 5.25 -2.40
CA GLY A 235 1.66 5.02 -1.10
C GLY A 235 0.80 6.20 -0.63
N GLY A 236 -0.41 5.91 -0.16
CA GLY A 236 -1.38 6.93 0.27
C GLY A 236 -2.02 7.77 -0.83
N LEU A 237 -1.66 7.58 -2.09
CA LEU A 237 -2.06 8.42 -3.22
C LEU A 237 -3.40 7.96 -3.84
N GLY A 238 -4.52 8.37 -3.23
CA GLY A 238 -5.86 8.01 -3.70
C GLY A 238 -6.75 9.21 -4.09
N THR A 239 -6.30 10.44 -3.91
CA THR A 239 -7.10 11.64 -4.20
C THR A 239 -6.29 12.73 -4.90
N PRO A 240 -6.93 13.68 -5.60
CA PRO A 240 -6.23 14.82 -6.18
C PRO A 240 -5.39 15.61 -5.18
N ALA A 241 -5.90 15.82 -3.97
CA ALA A 241 -5.17 16.52 -2.92
C ALA A 241 -3.90 15.76 -2.49
N ALA A 242 -3.97 14.43 -2.39
CA ALA A 242 -2.80 13.60 -2.09
C ALA A 242 -1.72 13.67 -3.19
N LEU A 243 -2.14 13.62 -4.46
CA LEU A 243 -1.21 13.80 -5.59
C LEU A 243 -0.59 15.20 -5.60
N ALA A 244 -1.42 16.24 -5.38
CA ALA A 244 -0.95 17.62 -5.28
C ALA A 244 0.10 17.79 -4.17
N SER A 245 -0.13 17.18 -3.01
CA SER A 245 0.81 17.18 -1.89
C SER A 245 2.13 16.49 -2.25
N ALA A 246 2.10 15.36 -2.97
CA ALA A 246 3.31 14.68 -3.44
C ALA A 246 4.13 15.57 -4.39
N PHE A 247 3.48 16.24 -5.34
CA PHE A 247 4.17 17.19 -6.24
C PHE A 247 4.67 18.43 -5.50
N ALA A 248 3.94 18.93 -4.50
CA ALA A 248 4.40 20.03 -3.64
C ALA A 248 5.64 19.66 -2.81
N LEU A 249 5.78 18.40 -2.39
CA LEU A 249 7.01 17.85 -1.78
C LEU A 249 8.18 17.78 -2.79
N GLY A 250 7.89 17.94 -4.08
CA GLY A 250 8.85 17.89 -5.17
C GLY A 250 9.03 16.51 -5.78
N ALA A 251 7.97 15.68 -5.79
CA ALA A 251 7.99 14.42 -6.50
C ALA A 251 8.15 14.65 -8.01
N ASP A 252 9.08 13.92 -8.62
CA ASP A 252 9.30 13.93 -10.06
C ASP A 252 8.19 13.19 -10.81
N TYR A 253 7.54 12.24 -10.17
CA TYR A 253 6.36 11.50 -10.64
C TYR A 253 5.59 10.89 -9.46
N VAL A 254 4.39 10.43 -9.72
CA VAL A 254 3.56 9.73 -8.73
C VAL A 254 3.22 8.31 -9.16
N VAL A 255 3.08 7.42 -8.18
CA VAL A 255 2.75 6.01 -8.40
C VAL A 255 1.50 5.65 -7.60
N THR A 256 0.52 5.04 -8.25
CA THR A 256 -0.67 4.49 -7.61
C THR A 256 -0.72 2.97 -7.76
N GLY A 257 -1.24 2.28 -6.76
CA GLY A 257 -1.38 0.83 -6.74
C GLY A 257 -2.80 0.40 -6.36
N SER A 258 -3.15 0.44 -5.07
CA SER A 258 -4.42 -0.08 -4.54
C SER A 258 -5.66 0.36 -5.31
N ILE A 259 -5.77 1.63 -5.67
CA ILE A 259 -6.93 2.18 -6.38
C ILE A 259 -7.13 1.58 -7.77
N ASN A 260 -6.06 1.14 -8.40
CA ASN A 260 -6.07 0.55 -9.73
C ASN A 260 -6.71 -0.85 -9.76
N GLN A 261 -6.71 -1.58 -8.63
CA GLN A 261 -7.32 -2.91 -8.55
C GLN A 261 -8.84 -2.88 -8.77
N ALA A 262 -9.50 -1.77 -8.43
CA ALA A 262 -10.93 -1.59 -8.62
C ALA A 262 -11.31 -1.08 -10.02
N CYS A 263 -10.35 -0.97 -10.94
CA CYS A 263 -10.58 -0.56 -12.33
C CYS A 263 -11.00 -1.75 -13.20
N ILE A 264 -11.74 -1.46 -14.27
CA ILE A 264 -12.30 -2.49 -15.16
C ILE A 264 -11.22 -3.31 -15.87
N GLU A 265 -10.04 -2.74 -16.10
CA GLU A 265 -8.93 -3.39 -16.78
C GLU A 265 -8.08 -4.27 -15.86
N ALA A 266 -8.23 -4.13 -14.53
CA ALA A 266 -7.47 -4.93 -13.59
C ALA A 266 -7.83 -6.42 -13.67
N GLY A 267 -6.79 -7.26 -13.62
CA GLY A 267 -6.90 -8.73 -13.75
C GLY A 267 -7.31 -9.41 -12.43
N THR A 268 -8.30 -8.87 -11.73
CA THR A 268 -8.90 -9.47 -10.54
C THR A 268 -10.40 -9.64 -10.72
N SER A 269 -11.02 -10.45 -9.86
CA SER A 269 -12.45 -10.77 -9.98
C SER A 269 -13.36 -9.57 -9.69
N ASP A 270 -14.56 -9.58 -10.26
CA ASP A 270 -15.56 -8.55 -10.01
C ASP A 270 -16.00 -8.52 -8.53
N GLY A 271 -16.03 -9.68 -7.86
CA GLY A 271 -16.25 -9.76 -6.42
C GLY A 271 -15.21 -8.99 -5.60
N VAL A 272 -13.93 -9.09 -5.96
CA VAL A 272 -12.86 -8.31 -5.33
C VAL A 272 -13.03 -6.82 -5.63
N LYS A 273 -13.34 -6.44 -6.88
CA LYS A 273 -13.57 -5.03 -7.24
C LYS A 273 -14.73 -4.43 -6.45
N ALA A 274 -15.79 -5.20 -6.24
CA ALA A 274 -16.96 -4.78 -5.44
C ALA A 274 -16.58 -4.56 -3.95
N LEU A 275 -15.78 -5.46 -3.35
CA LEU A 275 -15.29 -5.31 -1.99
C LEU A 275 -14.38 -4.08 -1.86
N LEU A 276 -13.46 -3.87 -2.80
CA LEU A 276 -12.58 -2.71 -2.84
C LEU A 276 -13.35 -1.39 -2.94
N ALA A 277 -14.42 -1.35 -3.76
CA ALA A 277 -15.24 -0.15 -3.93
C ALA A 277 -16.05 0.23 -2.68
N GLN A 278 -16.21 -0.70 -1.75
CA GLN A 278 -16.88 -0.49 -0.46
C GLN A 278 -15.90 -0.22 0.68
N ALA A 279 -14.58 -0.29 0.45
CA ALA A 279 -13.58 -0.12 1.50
C ALA A 279 -13.65 1.25 2.14
N GLU A 280 -13.60 1.28 3.48
CA GLU A 280 -13.58 2.45 4.33
C GLU A 280 -12.25 2.53 5.12
N PRO A 281 -11.93 3.66 5.78
CA PRO A 281 -10.62 3.85 6.44
C PRO A 281 -10.24 2.77 7.46
N GLY A 282 -11.21 2.13 8.12
CA GLY A 282 -10.97 1.06 9.10
C GLY A 282 -10.84 -0.35 8.50
N ASP A 283 -10.93 -0.51 7.19
CA ASP A 283 -11.02 -1.83 6.54
C ASP A 283 -9.67 -2.43 6.12
N PHE A 284 -8.55 -1.95 6.67
CA PHE A 284 -7.23 -2.45 6.35
C PHE A 284 -6.57 -3.09 7.58
N ALA A 285 -5.78 -4.14 7.34
CA ALA A 285 -5.07 -4.87 8.38
C ALA A 285 -3.72 -5.39 7.87
N MET A 286 -2.79 -5.60 8.80
CA MET A 286 -1.53 -6.27 8.50
C MET A 286 -1.68 -7.77 8.72
N ALA A 287 -1.32 -8.56 7.71
CA ALA A 287 -1.32 -10.02 7.74
C ALA A 287 0.07 -10.58 7.42
N PRO A 288 0.43 -11.80 7.83
CA PRO A 288 1.67 -12.44 7.44
C PRO A 288 1.83 -12.56 5.92
N ALA A 289 3.02 -12.26 5.42
CA ALA A 289 3.38 -12.42 4.02
C ALA A 289 3.68 -13.88 3.68
N ALA A 290 3.28 -14.36 2.51
CA ALA A 290 3.52 -15.75 2.10
C ALA A 290 4.99 -16.03 1.76
N ASP A 291 5.67 -15.10 1.12
CA ASP A 291 7.03 -15.23 0.59
C ASP A 291 8.12 -15.10 1.67
N MET A 292 7.84 -14.40 2.76
CA MET A 292 8.76 -14.18 3.89
C MET A 292 8.09 -14.52 5.23
N PHE A 293 7.28 -15.60 5.23
CA PHE A 293 6.46 -16.01 6.37
C PHE A 293 7.30 -16.31 7.61
N GLU A 294 8.38 -17.06 7.45
CA GLU A 294 9.27 -17.49 8.54
C GLU A 294 9.97 -16.30 9.21
N MET A 295 10.21 -15.22 8.47
CA MET A 295 10.81 -13.99 8.98
C MET A 295 9.80 -13.05 9.66
N GLY A 296 8.50 -13.38 9.62
CA GLY A 296 7.44 -12.57 10.21
C GLY A 296 7.14 -11.27 9.45
N VAL A 297 7.55 -11.17 8.19
CA VAL A 297 7.21 -10.02 7.33
C VAL A 297 5.71 -9.99 7.10
N ARG A 298 5.16 -8.79 7.02
CA ARG A 298 3.72 -8.57 6.92
C ARG A 298 3.36 -7.80 5.63
N VAL A 299 2.13 -8.03 5.18
CA VAL A 299 1.51 -7.34 4.06
C VAL A 299 0.24 -6.63 4.50
N GLN A 300 -0.03 -5.47 3.92
CA GLN A 300 -1.28 -4.76 4.17
C GLN A 300 -2.37 -5.25 3.22
N VAL A 301 -3.50 -5.64 3.79
CA VAL A 301 -4.62 -6.28 3.10
C VAL A 301 -5.96 -5.69 3.51
N LEU A 302 -6.96 -5.85 2.64
CA LEU A 302 -8.36 -5.57 2.97
C LEU A 302 -8.87 -6.62 3.97
N ARG A 303 -9.57 -6.17 5.02
CA ARG A 303 -10.26 -7.04 5.99
C ARG A 303 -11.77 -7.11 5.78
N ARG A 304 -12.35 -6.18 5.02
CA ARG A 304 -13.78 -6.18 4.71
C ARG A 304 -14.16 -7.40 3.87
N GLY A 305 -15.17 -8.14 4.32
CA GLY A 305 -15.72 -9.29 3.62
C GLY A 305 -14.83 -10.54 3.58
N THR A 306 -13.75 -10.59 4.38
CA THR A 306 -12.82 -11.72 4.43
C THR A 306 -12.31 -11.99 5.84
N MET A 307 -12.06 -13.25 6.16
CA MET A 307 -11.44 -13.72 7.39
C MET A 307 -9.91 -13.92 7.22
N PHE A 308 -9.38 -13.67 6.04
CA PHE A 308 -7.96 -13.92 5.73
C PHE A 308 -6.99 -13.33 6.77
N PRO A 309 -7.07 -12.04 7.16
CA PRO A 309 -6.09 -11.47 8.09
C PRO A 309 -6.05 -12.19 9.44
N VAL A 310 -7.21 -12.56 9.96
CA VAL A 310 -7.34 -13.26 11.24
C VAL A 310 -6.81 -14.70 11.15
N ARG A 311 -7.15 -15.40 10.06
CA ARG A 311 -6.72 -16.78 9.83
C ARG A 311 -5.22 -16.87 9.55
N ALA A 312 -4.70 -15.96 8.75
CA ALA A 312 -3.26 -15.86 8.49
C ALA A 312 -2.45 -15.56 9.76
N GLN A 313 -2.96 -14.67 10.62
CA GLN A 313 -2.34 -14.37 11.90
C GLN A 313 -2.31 -15.61 12.80
N TRP A 314 -3.40 -16.36 12.87
CA TRP A 314 -3.47 -17.60 13.64
C TRP A 314 -2.49 -18.66 13.11
N LEU A 315 -2.32 -18.81 11.79
CA LEU A 315 -1.29 -19.68 11.22
C LEU A 315 0.12 -19.28 11.66
N TYR A 316 0.41 -17.99 11.71
CA TYR A 316 1.71 -17.49 12.15
C TYR A 316 1.94 -17.76 13.65
N GLU A 317 0.90 -17.64 14.49
CA GLU A 317 0.96 -17.98 15.91
C GLU A 317 1.21 -19.48 16.12
N LEU A 318 0.54 -20.35 15.37
CA LEU A 318 0.83 -21.79 15.39
C LEU A 318 2.28 -22.08 14.99
N TYR A 319 2.75 -21.46 13.91
CA TYR A 319 4.14 -21.60 13.47
C TYR A 319 5.15 -21.19 14.55
N ARG A 320 4.85 -20.15 15.31
CA ARG A 320 5.72 -19.70 16.41
C ARG A 320 5.70 -20.62 17.63
N GLN A 321 4.60 -21.32 17.86
CA GLN A 321 4.36 -22.10 19.09
C GLN A 321 4.60 -23.59 18.91
N ARG A 322 4.64 -24.10 17.69
CA ARG A 322 4.76 -25.54 17.38
C ARG A 322 6.03 -25.82 16.61
N ASP A 323 6.66 -26.99 16.88
CA ASP A 323 7.91 -27.40 16.23
C ASP A 323 7.69 -28.10 14.88
N GLY A 324 6.44 -28.34 14.49
CA GLY A 324 6.07 -28.95 13.22
C GLY A 324 4.60 -29.36 13.19
N LEU A 325 4.15 -29.90 12.05
CA LEU A 325 2.75 -30.34 11.85
C LEU A 325 2.34 -31.45 12.81
N ASP A 326 3.28 -32.31 13.23
CA ASP A 326 3.02 -33.41 14.14
C ASP A 326 2.82 -32.95 15.60
N ALA A 327 3.25 -31.75 15.93
CA ALA A 327 3.05 -31.11 17.24
C ALA A 327 1.70 -30.41 17.38
N LEU A 328 0.87 -30.40 16.33
CA LEU A 328 -0.47 -29.82 16.37
C LEU A 328 -1.42 -30.71 17.19
N SER A 329 -2.27 -30.09 18.02
CA SER A 329 -3.36 -30.79 18.69
C SER A 329 -4.41 -31.28 17.68
N ALA A 330 -5.25 -32.23 18.10
CA ALA A 330 -6.35 -32.75 17.26
C ALA A 330 -7.29 -31.61 16.80
N ASP A 331 -7.63 -30.68 17.71
CA ASP A 331 -8.50 -29.54 17.43
C ASP A 331 -7.85 -28.54 16.45
N GLU A 332 -6.53 -28.27 16.62
CA GLU A 332 -5.79 -27.39 15.67
C GLU A 332 -5.74 -28.01 14.29
N ARG A 333 -5.47 -29.33 14.19
CA ARG A 333 -5.47 -30.07 12.93
C ARG A 333 -6.85 -30.06 12.28
N GLU A 334 -7.91 -30.40 13.01
CA GLU A 334 -9.28 -30.37 12.50
C GLU A 334 -9.67 -28.98 11.98
N ARG A 335 -9.32 -27.92 12.72
CA ARG A 335 -9.58 -26.54 12.33
C ARG A 335 -8.84 -26.18 11.05
N LEU A 336 -7.56 -26.55 10.92
CA LEU A 336 -6.78 -26.31 9.69
C LEU A 336 -7.42 -27.00 8.49
N GLU A 337 -7.73 -28.30 8.62
CA GLU A 337 -8.23 -29.11 7.52
C GLU A 337 -9.64 -28.71 7.10
N ARG A 338 -10.56 -28.43 8.04
CA ARG A 338 -11.95 -28.10 7.74
C ARG A 338 -12.19 -26.66 7.37
N GLN A 339 -11.56 -25.71 8.11
CA GLN A 339 -11.91 -24.29 7.98
C GLN A 339 -11.00 -23.53 7.02
N LEU A 340 -9.70 -23.87 6.97
CA LEU A 340 -8.73 -23.13 6.17
C LEU A 340 -8.42 -23.85 4.86
N PHE A 341 -7.92 -25.09 4.95
CA PHE A 341 -7.46 -25.84 3.78
C PHE A 341 -8.61 -26.49 3.01
N ARG A 342 -9.70 -26.90 3.69
CA ARG A 342 -10.84 -27.64 3.15
C ARG A 342 -10.43 -28.97 2.53
N ARG A 343 -9.32 -29.51 3.01
CA ARG A 343 -8.68 -30.77 2.61
C ARG A 343 -7.71 -31.19 3.70
N SER A 344 -7.19 -32.40 3.64
CA SER A 344 -6.22 -32.88 4.60
C SER A 344 -4.89 -32.11 4.52
N ILE A 345 -4.16 -32.01 5.62
CA ILE A 345 -2.80 -31.48 5.63
C ILE A 345 -1.88 -32.26 4.69
N ASP A 346 -2.10 -33.57 4.59
CA ASP A 346 -1.30 -34.43 3.70
C ASP A 346 -1.53 -34.12 2.21
N ASP A 347 -2.77 -33.85 1.80
CA ASP A 347 -3.08 -33.43 0.43
C ASP A 347 -2.40 -32.08 0.11
N VAL A 348 -2.45 -31.14 1.04
CA VAL A 348 -1.79 -29.83 0.91
C VAL A 348 -0.28 -30.02 0.80
N TRP A 349 0.30 -30.91 1.61
CA TRP A 349 1.73 -31.20 1.53
C TRP A 349 2.12 -31.82 0.20
N GLN A 350 1.35 -32.77 -0.35
CA GLN A 350 1.65 -33.37 -1.64
C GLN A 350 1.65 -32.34 -2.78
N GLU A 351 0.66 -31.43 -2.80
CA GLU A 351 0.62 -30.35 -3.79
C GLU A 351 1.81 -29.38 -3.60
N THR A 352 2.11 -29.00 -2.36
CA THR A 352 3.25 -28.14 -2.02
C THR A 352 4.58 -28.79 -2.43
N ARG A 353 4.73 -30.08 -2.17
CA ARG A 353 5.91 -30.86 -2.56
C ARG A 353 6.11 -30.90 -4.08
N ALA A 354 5.03 -31.15 -4.83
CA ALA A 354 5.09 -31.16 -6.30
C ALA A 354 5.52 -29.79 -6.86
N TYR A 355 4.98 -28.70 -6.31
CA TYR A 355 5.37 -27.34 -6.69
C TYR A 355 6.86 -27.06 -6.43
N TRP A 356 7.36 -27.34 -5.22
CA TRP A 356 8.76 -27.07 -4.88
C TRP A 356 9.75 -28.00 -5.59
N GLN A 357 9.32 -29.22 -5.94
CA GLN A 357 10.13 -30.12 -6.77
C GLN A 357 10.42 -29.52 -8.15
N GLU A 358 9.48 -28.75 -8.70
CA GLU A 358 9.65 -28.09 -10.00
C GLU A 358 10.41 -26.75 -9.88
N VAL A 359 10.11 -25.96 -8.85
CA VAL A 359 10.60 -24.59 -8.72
C VAL A 359 11.98 -24.51 -8.08
N GLU A 360 12.20 -25.20 -6.96
CA GLU A 360 13.46 -25.16 -6.20
C GLU A 360 13.65 -26.46 -5.38
N PRO A 361 14.15 -27.54 -6.00
CA PRO A 361 14.28 -28.85 -5.35
C PRO A 361 15.16 -28.85 -4.09
N GLN A 362 16.12 -27.92 -3.98
CA GLN A 362 16.97 -27.80 -2.80
C GLN A 362 16.17 -27.35 -1.56
N GLN A 363 15.23 -26.45 -1.73
CA GLN A 363 14.34 -26.01 -0.64
C GLN A 363 13.43 -27.15 -0.18
N LEU A 364 12.94 -27.97 -1.11
CA LEU A 364 12.18 -29.16 -0.77
C LEU A 364 13.00 -30.15 0.07
N ALA A 365 14.24 -30.42 -0.34
CA ALA A 365 15.13 -31.35 0.38
C ALA A 365 15.39 -30.86 1.83
N LEU A 366 15.48 -29.57 2.06
CA LEU A 366 15.59 -28.99 3.41
C LEU A 366 14.29 -29.19 4.20
N ALA A 367 13.13 -28.97 3.60
CA ALA A 367 11.83 -29.13 4.26
C ALA A 367 11.50 -30.59 4.59
N GLU A 368 12.05 -31.57 3.87
CA GLU A 368 11.92 -32.99 4.20
C GLU A 368 12.70 -33.37 5.46
N GLN A 369 13.73 -32.59 5.85
CA GLN A 369 14.57 -32.79 7.03
C GLN A 369 14.19 -31.86 8.20
N ASP A 370 13.51 -30.74 7.92
CA ASP A 370 13.09 -29.76 8.92
C ASP A 370 11.55 -29.71 9.04
N PRO A 371 10.95 -30.30 10.10
CA PRO A 371 9.51 -30.31 10.32
C PRO A 371 8.90 -28.90 10.40
N ARG A 372 9.68 -27.92 10.87
CA ARG A 372 9.23 -26.56 11.03
C ARG A 372 9.17 -25.84 9.67
N LEU A 373 10.17 -26.03 8.82
CA LEU A 373 10.16 -25.52 7.45
C LEU A 373 9.04 -26.18 6.63
N ARG A 374 8.82 -27.50 6.80
CA ARG A 374 7.67 -28.20 6.22
C ARG A 374 6.34 -27.57 6.63
N MET A 375 6.15 -27.27 7.89
CA MET A 375 4.94 -26.59 8.40
C MET A 375 4.79 -25.19 7.78
N ALA A 376 5.86 -24.43 7.71
CA ALA A 376 5.85 -23.11 7.06
C ALA A 376 5.40 -23.20 5.59
N MET A 377 5.94 -24.17 4.83
CA MET A 377 5.57 -24.38 3.43
C MET A 377 4.09 -24.74 3.26
N VAL A 378 3.53 -25.57 4.15
CA VAL A 378 2.10 -25.91 4.17
C VAL A 378 1.26 -24.67 4.47
N PHE A 379 1.66 -23.83 5.42
CA PHE A 379 0.94 -22.60 5.74
C PHE A 379 1.04 -21.57 4.62
N ARG A 380 2.20 -21.46 3.99
CA ARG A 380 2.41 -20.61 2.79
C ARG A 380 1.52 -21.01 1.62
N TRP A 381 1.20 -22.31 1.48
CA TRP A 381 0.23 -22.78 0.48
C TRP A 381 -1.12 -22.09 0.64
N TYR A 382 -1.64 -22.01 1.89
CA TYR A 382 -2.92 -21.30 2.16
C TYR A 382 -2.80 -19.81 1.84
N LEU A 383 -1.73 -19.15 2.28
CA LEU A 383 -1.53 -17.72 2.03
C LEU A 383 -1.48 -17.42 0.51
N GLY A 384 -0.73 -18.20 -0.26
CA GLY A 384 -0.66 -18.05 -1.71
C GLY A 384 -1.96 -18.41 -2.43
N THR A 385 -2.68 -19.44 -1.95
CA THR A 385 -3.95 -19.87 -2.52
C THR A 385 -5.05 -18.85 -2.27
N SER A 386 -5.06 -18.19 -1.11
CA SER A 386 -6.01 -17.13 -0.76
C SER A 386 -5.99 -15.96 -1.75
N SER A 387 -4.81 -15.57 -2.25
CA SER A 387 -4.71 -14.56 -3.31
C SER A 387 -5.22 -15.07 -4.67
N ARG A 388 -4.95 -16.35 -5.00
CA ARG A 388 -5.47 -16.96 -6.24
C ARG A 388 -6.99 -17.06 -6.24
N TRP A 389 -7.60 -17.44 -5.11
CA TRP A 389 -9.07 -17.44 -4.97
C TRP A 389 -9.67 -16.05 -5.18
N ALA A 390 -9.06 -15.02 -4.60
CA ALA A 390 -9.48 -13.64 -4.79
C ALA A 390 -9.43 -13.22 -6.27
N ILE A 391 -8.32 -13.49 -6.93
CA ILE A 391 -8.10 -13.12 -8.33
C ILE A 391 -9.04 -13.86 -9.27
N SER A 392 -9.21 -15.17 -9.09
CA SER A 392 -10.11 -15.98 -9.92
C SER A 392 -11.60 -15.77 -9.60
N GLY A 393 -11.92 -15.23 -8.42
CA GLY A 393 -13.29 -15.10 -7.94
C GLY A 393 -13.90 -16.41 -7.50
N ASP A 394 -13.08 -17.36 -7.01
CA ASP A 394 -13.56 -18.66 -6.54
C ASP A 394 -14.52 -18.47 -5.35
N PRO A 395 -15.82 -18.76 -5.51
CA PRO A 395 -16.80 -18.52 -4.46
C PRO A 395 -16.57 -19.39 -3.22
N GLN A 396 -15.94 -20.54 -3.36
CA GLN A 396 -15.60 -21.39 -2.21
C GLN A 396 -14.51 -20.72 -1.36
N GLY A 397 -13.61 -19.94 -1.97
CA GLY A 397 -12.56 -19.20 -1.30
C GLY A 397 -12.97 -17.82 -0.76
N ALA A 398 -14.21 -17.36 -0.94
CA ALA A 398 -14.61 -15.97 -0.70
C ALA A 398 -14.30 -15.45 0.71
N LEU A 399 -14.49 -16.27 1.75
CA LEU A 399 -14.14 -15.91 3.13
C LEU A 399 -12.63 -15.82 3.40
N ASP A 400 -11.80 -16.30 2.47
CA ASP A 400 -10.35 -16.38 2.62
C ASP A 400 -9.60 -15.52 1.59
N TYR A 401 -10.28 -14.63 0.90
CA TYR A 401 -9.66 -13.77 -0.08
C TYR A 401 -8.57 -12.91 0.55
N GLN A 402 -7.35 -13.07 0.05
CA GLN A 402 -6.25 -12.14 0.30
C GLN A 402 -6.26 -11.06 -0.78
N ILE A 403 -6.58 -9.84 -0.38
CA ILE A 403 -6.67 -8.68 -1.26
C ILE A 403 -5.68 -7.63 -0.77
N TRP A 404 -4.57 -7.44 -1.48
CA TRP A 404 -3.56 -6.45 -1.11
C TRP A 404 -4.10 -5.04 -1.35
N CYS A 405 -4.32 -4.30 -0.29
CA CYS A 405 -4.91 -2.98 -0.36
C CYS A 405 -4.47 -2.11 0.81
N GLY A 406 -4.22 -0.84 0.56
CA GLY A 406 -3.89 0.16 1.57
C GLY A 406 -4.94 1.27 1.68
N PRO A 407 -4.79 2.21 2.66
CA PRO A 407 -5.77 3.24 2.99
C PRO A 407 -6.13 4.19 1.84
N ALA A 408 -5.25 4.30 0.82
CA ALA A 408 -5.52 5.08 -0.39
C ALA A 408 -6.85 4.71 -1.06
N MET A 409 -7.28 3.44 -0.98
CA MET A 409 -8.55 2.98 -1.54
C MET A 409 -9.75 3.64 -0.87
N ALA A 410 -9.75 3.74 0.45
CA ALA A 410 -10.87 4.37 1.18
C ALA A 410 -10.99 5.85 0.84
N SER A 411 -9.88 6.59 0.85
CA SER A 411 -9.90 8.00 0.47
C SER A 411 -10.32 8.20 -1.00
N PHE A 412 -9.87 7.30 -1.89
CA PHE A 412 -10.31 7.27 -3.29
C PHE A 412 -11.81 7.03 -3.40
N ASN A 413 -12.37 6.06 -2.67
CA ASN A 413 -13.80 5.77 -2.68
C ASN A 413 -14.64 6.97 -2.23
N ILE A 414 -14.20 7.72 -1.20
CA ILE A 414 -14.88 8.94 -0.75
C ILE A 414 -14.89 9.99 -1.87
N TRP A 415 -13.74 10.25 -2.48
CA TRP A 415 -13.60 11.24 -3.54
C TRP A 415 -14.33 10.83 -4.83
N SER A 416 -14.20 9.58 -5.25
CA SER A 416 -14.69 9.08 -6.54
C SER A 416 -16.21 9.13 -6.69
N ARG A 417 -16.95 9.04 -5.56
CA ARG A 417 -18.42 9.19 -5.55
C ARG A 417 -18.86 10.56 -6.05
N GLY A 418 -18.08 11.61 -5.77
CA GLY A 418 -18.40 12.99 -6.19
C GLY A 418 -18.07 13.31 -7.66
N VAL A 419 -17.40 12.40 -8.38
CA VAL A 419 -16.93 12.63 -9.75
C VAL A 419 -17.39 11.55 -10.75
N GLY A 420 -18.41 10.77 -10.41
CA GLY A 420 -18.96 9.75 -11.31
C GLY A 420 -18.15 8.45 -11.41
N LEU A 421 -17.18 8.22 -10.51
CA LEU A 421 -16.35 7.02 -10.46
C LEU A 421 -16.67 6.15 -9.22
N GLY A 422 -17.90 6.22 -8.74
CA GLY A 422 -18.31 5.54 -7.50
C GLY A 422 -18.37 4.02 -7.63
N LYS A 423 -18.73 3.49 -8.80
CA LYS A 423 -18.87 2.07 -9.04
C LYS A 423 -17.68 1.51 -9.82
N PRO A 424 -17.29 0.23 -9.61
CA PRO A 424 -16.17 -0.39 -10.33
C PRO A 424 -16.30 -0.32 -11.86
N GLU A 425 -17.51 -0.51 -12.39
CA GLU A 425 -17.81 -0.47 -13.83
C GLU A 425 -17.56 0.90 -14.47
N ASP A 426 -17.59 1.97 -13.69
CA ASP A 426 -17.31 3.34 -14.14
C ASP A 426 -15.80 3.68 -14.09
N ARG A 427 -14.97 2.80 -13.49
CA ARG A 427 -13.55 3.05 -13.23
C ARG A 427 -12.66 2.52 -14.36
N SER A 428 -12.54 3.27 -15.44
CA SER A 428 -11.43 3.01 -16.38
C SER A 428 -10.13 3.54 -15.78
N ALA A 429 -9.07 2.73 -15.80
CA ALA A 429 -7.78 3.09 -15.18
C ALA A 429 -7.17 4.38 -15.77
N PRO A 430 -7.18 4.60 -17.11
CA PRO A 430 -6.76 5.87 -17.67
C PRO A 430 -7.63 7.06 -17.24
N ALA A 431 -8.95 6.88 -17.17
CA ALA A 431 -9.85 7.96 -16.75
C ALA A 431 -9.62 8.34 -15.28
N VAL A 432 -9.43 7.35 -14.41
CA VAL A 432 -9.06 7.56 -12.99
C VAL A 432 -7.76 8.34 -12.89
N ALA A 433 -6.71 7.92 -13.59
CA ALA A 433 -5.40 8.56 -13.56
C ALA A 433 -5.46 10.02 -14.04
N LEU A 434 -6.14 10.28 -15.15
CA LEU A 434 -6.28 11.64 -15.69
C LEU A 434 -7.11 12.52 -14.77
N ALA A 435 -8.23 12.03 -14.22
CA ALA A 435 -9.06 12.77 -13.28
C ALA A 435 -8.28 13.15 -12.00
N LEU A 436 -7.44 12.24 -11.48
CA LEU A 436 -6.55 12.52 -10.36
C LEU A 436 -5.51 13.60 -10.71
N MET A 437 -4.85 13.51 -11.86
CA MET A 437 -3.84 14.47 -12.30
C MET A 437 -4.44 15.85 -12.58
N GLU A 438 -5.59 15.92 -13.24
CA GLU A 438 -6.33 17.17 -13.47
C GLU A 438 -6.78 17.80 -12.15
N GLY A 439 -7.32 16.97 -11.24
CA GLY A 439 -7.71 17.42 -9.92
C GLY A 439 -6.52 17.94 -9.10
N ALA A 440 -5.36 17.28 -9.18
CA ALA A 440 -4.12 17.72 -8.52
C ALA A 440 -3.64 19.07 -9.06
N ALA A 441 -3.68 19.25 -10.39
CA ALA A 441 -3.33 20.51 -11.02
C ALA A 441 -4.26 21.65 -10.57
N ARG A 442 -5.57 21.41 -10.54
CA ARG A 442 -6.55 22.39 -10.03
C ARG A 442 -6.33 22.71 -8.54
N HIS A 443 -6.00 21.70 -7.73
CA HIS A 443 -5.77 21.88 -6.30
C HIS A 443 -4.55 22.77 -6.04
N LEU A 444 -3.44 22.52 -6.74
CA LEU A 444 -2.25 23.37 -6.66
C LEU A 444 -2.53 24.79 -7.17
N ASP A 445 -3.22 24.92 -8.30
CA ASP A 445 -3.59 26.22 -8.85
C ASP A 445 -4.44 27.05 -7.87
N ALA A 446 -5.38 26.40 -7.19
CA ALA A 446 -6.20 27.05 -6.15
C ALA A 446 -5.35 27.50 -4.94
N LEU A 447 -4.40 26.69 -4.49
CA LEU A 447 -3.49 27.06 -3.39
C LEU A 447 -2.61 28.26 -3.75
N TRP A 448 -2.10 28.33 -4.98
CA TRP A 448 -1.25 29.44 -5.44
C TRP A 448 -2.03 30.73 -5.70
N ARG A 449 -3.33 30.63 -6.03
CA ARG A 449 -4.20 31.77 -6.31
C ARG A 449 -5.06 32.18 -5.11
N ALA A 450 -5.04 31.43 -4.02
CA ALA A 450 -5.77 31.82 -2.82
C ALA A 450 -5.34 33.27 -2.46
N PRO A 451 -6.26 34.23 -2.43
CA PRO A 451 -5.91 35.58 -2.00
C PRO A 451 -5.31 35.45 -0.60
N THR A 452 -4.21 36.16 -0.38
CA THR A 452 -3.67 36.36 0.98
C THR A 452 -4.86 36.71 1.83
N VAL A 453 -5.24 35.83 2.77
CA VAL A 453 -6.42 36.02 3.60
C VAL A 453 -6.26 37.39 4.22
N ALA A 454 -7.11 38.35 3.83
CA ALA A 454 -7.23 39.58 4.56
C ALA A 454 -7.51 39.20 6.02
N PRO A 455 -6.84 39.81 7.00
CA PRO A 455 -7.08 39.47 8.39
C PRO A 455 -8.59 39.44 8.62
N PRO A 456 -9.12 38.41 9.30
CA PRO A 456 -10.54 38.26 9.47
C PRO A 456 -11.10 39.61 9.95
N GLN A 457 -11.95 40.23 9.14
CA GLN A 457 -12.76 41.34 9.65
C GLN A 457 -13.48 40.73 10.84
N SER A 458 -13.29 41.35 12.01
CA SER A 458 -13.93 40.90 13.22
C SER A 458 -15.43 40.87 12.97
N GLU A 459 -15.96 39.70 12.63
CA GLU A 459 -17.38 39.47 12.72
C GLU A 459 -17.75 39.71 14.19
N GLN A 460 -18.58 40.70 14.42
CA GLN A 460 -19.21 40.83 15.71
C GLN A 460 -19.87 39.51 16.04
N PRO A 461 -19.61 38.91 17.20
CA PRO A 461 -20.20 37.63 17.54
C PRO A 461 -21.73 37.77 17.43
N ALA A 462 -22.33 37.02 16.53
CA ALA A 462 -23.76 36.81 16.50
C ALA A 462 -24.18 36.33 17.89
N ALA A 463 -25.25 36.91 18.41
CA ALA A 463 -25.79 36.50 19.71
C ALA A 463 -25.94 34.98 19.74
N PRO A 464 -25.47 34.29 20.79
CA PRO A 464 -25.52 32.84 20.84
C PRO A 464 -26.96 32.37 20.68
N PRO A 465 -27.22 31.33 19.85
CA PRO A 465 -28.55 30.73 19.78
C PRO A 465 -28.93 30.25 21.18
N VAL A 466 -30.18 30.47 21.55
CA VAL A 466 -30.75 29.97 22.81
C VAL A 466 -30.69 28.44 22.73
N VAL A 467 -29.67 27.86 23.36
CA VAL A 467 -29.51 26.40 23.45
C VAL A 467 -30.48 25.94 24.52
N VAL A 468 -31.59 25.33 24.12
CA VAL A 468 -32.42 24.56 25.03
C VAL A 468 -31.59 23.33 25.42
N GLU A 469 -31.11 23.27 26.65
CA GLU A 469 -30.39 22.11 27.16
C GLU A 469 -31.34 20.90 27.14
N PRO A 470 -30.98 19.78 26.49
CA PRO A 470 -31.80 18.57 26.48
C PRO A 470 -31.96 18.04 27.91
N ASP A 471 -33.16 17.66 28.29
CA ASP A 471 -33.43 17.04 29.58
C ASP A 471 -32.91 15.60 29.64
N ALA A 472 -32.92 15.00 30.86
CA ALA A 472 -32.44 13.64 31.06
C ALA A 472 -33.24 12.61 30.28
N GLY A 473 -34.53 12.80 30.07
CA GLY A 473 -35.41 11.94 29.31
C GLY A 473 -34.99 11.86 27.83
N PHE A 474 -34.79 13.03 27.20
CA PHE A 474 -34.35 13.11 25.83
C PHE A 474 -32.98 12.44 25.61
N ILE A 475 -32.01 12.65 26.50
CA ILE A 475 -30.68 12.04 26.42
C ILE A 475 -30.77 10.51 26.56
N ARG A 476 -31.61 10.05 27.49
CA ARG A 476 -31.88 8.64 27.72
C ARG A 476 -32.48 7.96 26.49
N ASP A 477 -33.55 8.51 25.94
CA ASP A 477 -34.23 7.94 24.76
C ASP A 477 -33.30 7.93 23.54
N TRP A 478 -32.49 8.96 23.38
CA TRP A 478 -31.48 9.04 22.32
C TRP A 478 -30.41 7.94 22.50
N LEU A 479 -29.89 7.72 23.71
CA LEU A 479 -28.89 6.67 24.01
C LEU A 479 -29.48 5.28 23.74
N ILE A 480 -30.73 5.03 24.15
CA ILE A 480 -31.43 3.76 23.86
C ILE A 480 -31.47 3.53 22.35
N ALA A 481 -31.88 4.53 21.57
CA ALA A 481 -31.96 4.42 20.11
C ALA A 481 -30.58 4.16 19.47
N GLN A 482 -29.49 4.81 19.95
CA GLN A 482 -28.15 4.59 19.41
C GLN A 482 -27.62 3.19 19.72
N ILE A 483 -27.87 2.67 20.93
CA ILE A 483 -27.45 1.32 21.31
C ILE A 483 -28.26 0.29 20.55
N ALA A 484 -29.58 0.42 20.50
CA ALA A 484 -30.47 -0.45 19.73
C ALA A 484 -30.03 -0.58 18.26
N GLN A 485 -29.72 0.56 17.63
CA GLN A 485 -29.18 0.61 16.28
C GLN A 485 -27.82 -0.08 16.13
N GLN A 486 -26.92 0.11 17.12
CA GLN A 486 -25.57 -0.45 17.10
C GLN A 486 -25.55 -1.97 17.17
N ILE A 487 -26.46 -2.55 17.95
CA ILE A 487 -26.54 -4.00 18.18
C ILE A 487 -27.71 -4.67 17.43
N SER A 488 -28.47 -3.89 16.65
CA SER A 488 -29.58 -4.37 15.78
C SER A 488 -30.69 -5.09 16.54
N ILE A 489 -31.13 -4.53 17.67
CA ILE A 489 -32.30 -5.00 18.41
C ILE A 489 -33.35 -3.89 18.55
N ALA A 490 -34.56 -4.23 19.01
CA ALA A 490 -35.62 -3.25 19.25
C ALA A 490 -35.30 -2.38 20.48
N SER A 491 -35.68 -1.10 20.43
CA SER A 491 -35.40 -0.15 21.52
C SER A 491 -36.06 -0.57 22.84
N GLU A 492 -37.17 -1.29 22.77
CA GLU A 492 -37.93 -1.83 23.89
C GLU A 492 -37.19 -2.95 24.64
N GLU A 493 -36.20 -3.56 24.02
CA GLU A 493 -35.34 -4.61 24.61
C GLU A 493 -34.15 -4.04 25.38
N ILE A 494 -33.93 -2.72 25.32
CA ILE A 494 -32.85 -2.06 26.05
C ILE A 494 -33.36 -1.67 27.45
N ASP A 495 -32.82 -2.28 28.49
CA ASP A 495 -33.01 -1.87 29.90
C ASP A 495 -31.98 -0.78 30.26
N PRO A 496 -32.38 0.49 30.44
CA PRO A 496 -31.43 1.60 30.66
C PRO A 496 -30.63 1.50 31.96
N SER A 497 -31.01 0.62 32.87
CA SER A 497 -30.32 0.39 34.14
C SER A 497 -29.14 -0.61 34.02
N GLN A 498 -29.10 -1.40 32.95
CA GLN A 498 -28.05 -2.38 32.73
C GLN A 498 -26.74 -1.73 32.28
N PRO A 499 -25.59 -2.27 32.68
CA PRO A 499 -24.28 -1.78 32.24
C PRO A 499 -24.14 -1.85 30.71
N PHE A 500 -23.41 -0.88 30.10
CA PHE A 500 -23.10 -0.87 28.67
C PHE A 500 -22.41 -2.16 28.18
N GLU A 501 -21.60 -2.78 29.04
CA GLU A 501 -20.93 -4.04 28.75
C GLU A 501 -21.92 -5.18 28.51
N SER A 502 -23.09 -5.19 29.17
CA SER A 502 -24.14 -6.18 28.97
C SER A 502 -24.71 -6.18 27.56
N TYR A 503 -24.56 -5.06 26.83
CA TYR A 503 -24.95 -4.88 25.43
C TYR A 503 -23.77 -5.08 24.45
N GLY A 504 -22.62 -5.57 24.92
CA GLY A 504 -21.44 -5.77 24.06
C GLY A 504 -20.84 -4.46 23.52
N ILE A 505 -21.09 -3.32 24.19
CA ILE A 505 -20.51 -2.04 23.82
C ILE A 505 -19.05 -2.03 24.27
N ASP A 506 -18.15 -2.23 23.31
CA ASP A 506 -16.71 -2.14 23.51
C ASP A 506 -16.21 -0.67 23.57
N SER A 507 -14.92 -0.50 23.87
CA SER A 507 -14.31 0.83 23.97
C SER A 507 -14.45 1.66 22.70
N GLY A 508 -14.42 1.03 21.51
CA GLY A 508 -14.56 1.70 20.22
C GLY A 508 -15.98 2.21 19.98
N ALA A 509 -16.97 1.35 20.24
CA ALA A 509 -18.40 1.70 20.16
C ALA A 509 -18.76 2.80 21.17
N ALA A 510 -18.22 2.73 22.39
CA ALA A 510 -18.40 3.72 23.44
C ALA A 510 -17.91 5.12 23.01
N VAL A 511 -16.70 5.21 22.42
CA VAL A 511 -16.14 6.47 21.92
C VAL A 511 -16.98 7.02 20.75
N MET A 512 -17.50 6.17 19.87
CA MET A 512 -18.36 6.62 18.76
C MET A 512 -19.69 7.17 19.26
N ILE A 513 -20.32 6.53 20.24
CA ILE A 513 -21.57 6.99 20.85
C ILE A 513 -21.34 8.35 21.53
N LEU A 514 -20.25 8.48 22.31
CA LEU A 514 -19.87 9.76 22.93
C LEU A 514 -19.62 10.85 21.90
N GLY A 515 -18.91 10.57 20.82
CA GLY A 515 -18.66 11.55 19.75
C GLY A 515 -19.93 12.02 19.03
N ARG A 516 -20.95 11.16 18.90
CA ARG A 516 -22.28 11.54 18.39
C ARG A 516 -23.02 12.41 19.42
N LEU A 517 -22.90 12.06 20.71
CA LEU A 517 -23.52 12.79 21.82
C LEU A 517 -22.90 14.18 22.02
N GLU A 518 -21.60 14.34 21.83
CA GLU A 518 -20.92 15.65 21.80
C GLU A 518 -21.51 16.60 20.75
N ARG A 519 -21.76 16.06 19.55
CA ARG A 519 -22.39 16.84 18.47
C ARG A 519 -23.83 17.22 18.79
N LEU A 520 -24.59 16.30 19.42
CA LEU A 520 -25.98 16.55 19.82
C LEU A 520 -26.06 17.64 20.91
N LEU A 521 -25.17 17.58 21.89
CA LEU A 521 -25.14 18.47 23.05
C LEU A 521 -24.32 19.74 22.82
N HIS A 522 -23.69 19.90 21.67
CA HIS A 522 -22.78 21.01 21.33
C HIS A 522 -21.73 21.30 22.41
N ARG A 523 -21.28 20.27 23.13
CA ARG A 523 -20.26 20.39 24.18
C ARG A 523 -19.28 19.22 24.17
N ARG A 524 -18.00 19.46 24.55
CA ARG A 524 -17.00 18.43 24.69
C ARG A 524 -17.31 17.52 25.88
N LEU A 525 -17.22 16.20 25.67
CA LEU A 525 -17.41 15.17 26.67
C LEU A 525 -16.08 14.42 26.89
N SER A 526 -15.77 14.07 28.15
CA SER A 526 -14.59 13.24 28.42
C SER A 526 -14.81 11.82 27.90
N PRO A 527 -13.85 11.23 27.20
CA PRO A 527 -13.93 9.83 26.79
C PRO A 527 -14.16 8.85 27.94
N THR A 528 -13.81 9.24 29.17
CA THR A 528 -13.97 8.41 30.37
C THR A 528 -15.38 8.43 30.96
N LEU A 529 -16.31 9.21 30.42
CA LEU A 529 -17.66 9.35 30.97
C LEU A 529 -18.43 8.01 31.02
N ILE A 530 -18.33 7.18 29.99
CA ILE A 530 -19.02 5.88 29.94
C ILE A 530 -18.52 4.92 31.06
N TRP A 531 -17.24 4.98 31.41
CA TRP A 531 -16.69 4.17 32.51
C TRP A 531 -17.08 4.69 33.88
N ASN A 532 -17.24 6.01 34.03
CA ASN A 532 -17.65 6.62 35.28
C ASN A 532 -19.16 6.53 35.51
N TYR A 533 -19.95 6.42 34.44
CA TYR A 533 -21.41 6.29 34.44
C TYR A 533 -21.80 5.09 33.59
N PRO A 534 -21.77 3.87 34.17
CA PRO A 534 -21.70 2.63 33.41
C PRO A 534 -23.01 2.19 32.76
N ASN A 535 -24.11 2.93 32.92
CA ASN A 535 -25.41 2.65 32.30
C ASN A 535 -26.06 3.92 31.73
N ILE A 536 -27.13 3.72 30.94
CA ILE A 536 -27.82 4.82 30.24
C ILE A 536 -28.40 5.83 31.23
N ASP A 537 -29.07 5.37 32.28
CA ASP A 537 -29.72 6.22 33.27
C ASP A 537 -28.70 7.11 34.01
N ALA A 538 -27.60 6.54 34.48
CA ALA A 538 -26.54 7.28 35.15
C ALA A 538 -25.87 8.31 34.24
N LEU A 539 -25.64 7.96 32.97
CA LEU A 539 -25.03 8.85 31.99
C LEU A 539 -25.98 9.99 31.60
N ALA A 540 -27.26 9.71 31.35
CA ALA A 540 -28.29 10.71 31.05
C ALA A 540 -28.49 11.69 32.19
N ALA A 541 -28.60 11.21 33.43
CA ALA A 541 -28.70 12.05 34.64
C ALA A 541 -27.49 12.97 34.83
N ARG A 542 -26.27 12.44 34.58
CA ARG A 542 -25.04 13.24 34.66
C ARG A 542 -24.98 14.35 33.61
N LEU A 543 -25.44 14.08 32.41
CA LEU A 543 -25.35 14.99 31.28
C LEU A 543 -26.44 16.10 31.30
N SER A 544 -27.57 15.84 31.94
CA SER A 544 -28.64 16.83 32.13
C SER A 544 -28.43 17.73 33.37
N ALA A 545 -27.47 17.40 34.24
CA ALA A 545 -27.17 18.25 35.39
C ALA A 545 -26.53 19.57 34.95
N PRO A 546 -26.98 20.74 35.45
CA PRO A 546 -26.40 22.02 35.09
C PRO A 546 -24.91 22.06 35.45
N VAL A 547 -24.07 22.50 34.50
CA VAL A 547 -22.64 22.67 34.73
C VAL A 547 -22.44 23.79 35.76
N ARG A 548 -22.16 23.44 37.04
CA ARG A 548 -21.67 24.42 38.00
C ARG A 548 -20.34 24.96 37.48
N ALA A 549 -20.30 26.23 37.12
CA ALA A 549 -19.06 26.93 36.82
C ALA A 549 -18.15 26.85 38.07
N VAL A 550 -17.05 26.14 37.93
CA VAL A 550 -15.96 26.18 38.93
C VAL A 550 -15.34 27.56 38.78
N ALA A 551 -15.60 28.45 39.76
CA ALA A 551 -14.98 29.75 39.86
C ALA A 551 -13.44 29.55 39.85
N GLY A 552 -12.78 30.28 38.95
CA GLY A 552 -11.34 30.21 38.77
C GLY A 552 -10.57 30.50 40.04
N GLN A 553 -9.62 29.64 40.36
CA GLN A 553 -8.53 30.02 41.24
C GLN A 553 -7.46 30.73 40.40
N PRO A 554 -6.92 31.85 40.85
CA PRO A 554 -5.87 32.56 40.16
C PRO A 554 -4.56 31.74 40.26
N HIS A 555 -3.92 31.51 39.15
CA HIS A 555 -2.56 31.01 39.09
C HIS A 555 -1.61 32.01 39.75
N GLY A 556 -1.16 31.69 40.95
CA GLY A 556 -0.04 32.36 41.59
C GLY A 556 1.28 31.93 40.94
N ASP A 557 2.00 32.88 40.43
CA ASP A 557 3.40 32.77 40.02
C ASP A 557 4.24 32.16 41.15
N ARG A 558 4.82 30.99 40.92
CA ARG A 558 6.01 30.54 41.64
C ARG A 558 7.11 30.26 40.65
N GLN A 559 7.95 31.24 40.46
CA GLN A 559 9.31 31.06 40.01
C GLN A 559 10.02 30.13 41.01
N ALA A 560 10.39 28.94 40.59
CA ALA A 560 11.34 28.09 41.29
C ALA A 560 12.68 28.14 40.54
N ALA A 561 13.67 28.74 41.19
CA ALA A 561 15.05 28.79 40.77
C ALA A 561 15.66 27.38 40.75
N LEU A 562 16.45 27.10 39.70
CA LEU A 562 17.31 25.94 39.59
C LEU A 562 18.58 26.17 40.45
N PRO A 563 19.08 25.17 41.21
CA PRO A 563 20.40 25.22 41.82
C PRO A 563 21.51 24.84 40.80
N PRO A 564 22.73 25.35 40.95
CA PRO A 564 23.85 25.02 40.07
C PRO A 564 24.53 23.71 40.50
N GLY A 565 24.90 22.90 39.50
CA GLY A 565 25.71 21.69 39.64
C GLY A 565 25.86 21.02 38.28
#